data_789ab0d660d9e7e165ca21caa6b4b487
#
_entry.id   789ab0d660d9e7e165ca21caa6b4b487
#
_cell.length_a   1.000
_cell.length_b   1.000
_cell.length_c   1.000
_cell.angle_alpha   90.00
_cell.angle_beta   90.00
_cell.angle_gamma   90.00
#
_symmetry.space_group_name_H-M   'P 1'
#
loop_
_entity.id
_entity.type
_entity.pdbx_description
1 polymer ?
#
loop_
_entity_poly.entity_id
_entity_poly.type
_entity_poly.pdbx_seq_one_letter_code
_entity_poly.pdbx_strand_id
1 'polypeptide(L)' 'MNLIDEFNAATQSLDRILEKMEEADPADKERLEAYVKSMQVKVQQILKAILRVH' A
#
# COMPACT_ATOMS: atom_id res chain seq x y z
N MET A 1 2.98 -18.69 0.34
CA MET A 1 2.05 -17.63 0.75
C MET A 1 1.07 -17.33 -0.37
N ASN A 2 -0.17 -17.09 -0.02
CA ASN A 2 -1.25 -16.85 -0.98
C ASN A 2 -1.21 -15.40 -1.46
N LEU A 3 -1.44 -15.15 -2.76
CA LEU A 3 -1.48 -13.80 -3.31
C LEU A 3 -2.58 -12.94 -2.68
N ILE A 4 -3.70 -13.55 -2.33
CA ILE A 4 -4.78 -12.84 -1.66
C ILE A 4 -4.35 -12.36 -0.28
N ASP A 5 -3.60 -13.18 0.46
CA ASP A 5 -3.07 -12.79 1.76
C ASP A 5 -2.06 -11.65 1.63
N GLU A 6 -1.20 -11.69 0.60
CA GLU A 6 -0.27 -10.60 0.31
C GLU A 6 -0.99 -9.32 -0.02
N PHE A 7 -2.05 -9.40 -0.83
CA PHE A 7 -2.86 -8.25 -1.19
C PHE A 7 -3.52 -7.63 0.05
N ASN A 8 -4.10 -8.46 0.91
CA ASN A 8 -4.73 -7.98 2.13
C ASN A 8 -3.73 -7.33 3.08
N ALA A 9 -2.55 -7.93 3.24
CA ALA A 9 -1.50 -7.36 4.09
C ALA A 9 -1.02 -6.01 3.55
N ALA A 10 -0.85 -5.91 2.23
CA ALA A 10 -0.41 -4.67 1.60
C ALA A 10 -1.46 -3.56 1.75
N THR A 11 -2.74 -3.88 1.55
CA THR A 11 -3.82 -2.90 1.70
C THR A 11 -3.98 -2.44 3.14
N GLN A 12 -3.82 -3.34 4.12
CA GLN A 12 -3.86 -2.96 5.53
C GLN A 12 -2.71 -2.03 5.89
N SER A 13 -1.52 -2.30 5.38
CA SER A 13 -0.36 -1.44 5.61
C SER A 13 -0.60 -0.05 5.00
N LEU A 14 -1.18 0.00 3.81
CA LEU A 14 -1.50 1.25 3.15
C LEU A 14 -2.51 2.06 3.96
N ASP A 15 -3.56 1.41 4.47
CA ASP A 15 -4.56 2.07 5.30
C ASP A 15 -3.94 2.70 6.56
N ARG A 16 -3.03 1.99 7.22
CA ARG A 16 -2.35 2.50 8.42
C ARG A 16 -1.52 3.73 8.09
N ILE A 17 -0.85 3.72 6.95
CA ILE A 17 -0.03 4.84 6.51
C ILE A 17 -0.90 6.05 6.21
N LEU A 18 -2.03 5.84 5.55
CA LEU A 18 -2.97 6.92 5.25
C LEU A 18 -3.53 7.55 6.53
N GLU A 19 -3.82 6.74 7.54
CA GLU A 19 -4.24 7.25 8.85
C GLU A 19 -3.16 8.10 9.50
N LYS A 20 -1.90 7.66 9.44
CA LYS A 20 -0.78 8.42 9.99
C LYS A 20 -0.57 9.73 9.24
N MET A 21 -0.83 9.76 7.94
CA MET A 21 -0.70 10.98 7.15
C MET A 21 -1.67 12.06 7.59
N GLU A 22 -2.85 11.68 8.03
CA GLU A 22 -3.85 12.65 8.50
C GLU A 22 -3.36 13.42 9.73
N GLU A 23 -2.53 12.78 10.57
CA GLU A 23 -2.03 13.37 11.80
C GLU A 23 -0.60 13.91 11.68
N ALA A 24 0.05 13.69 10.54
CA ALA A 24 1.46 14.00 10.37
C ALA A 24 1.72 15.48 10.07
N ASP A 25 2.92 15.95 10.46
CA ASP A 25 3.42 17.26 10.08
C ASP A 25 3.69 17.31 8.58
N PRO A 26 3.74 18.52 7.95
CA PRO A 26 4.00 18.62 6.50
C PRO A 26 5.26 17.92 6.04
N ALA A 27 6.35 17.96 6.83
CA ALA A 27 7.60 17.27 6.47
C ALA A 27 7.44 15.75 6.49
N ASP A 28 6.72 15.23 7.46
CA ASP A 28 6.44 13.80 7.55
C ASP A 28 5.47 13.35 6.47
N LYS A 29 4.53 14.21 6.09
CA LYS A 29 3.60 13.92 4.99
C LYS A 29 4.34 13.64 3.68
N GLU A 30 5.39 14.42 3.38
CA GLU A 30 6.17 14.19 2.16
C GLU A 30 6.78 12.79 2.14
N ARG A 31 7.36 12.36 3.26
CA ARG A 31 7.95 11.04 3.37
C ARG A 31 6.89 9.95 3.24
N LEU A 32 5.76 10.15 3.89
CA LEU A 32 4.67 9.19 3.83
C LEU A 32 4.04 9.11 2.44
N GLU A 33 3.94 10.23 1.73
CA GLU A 33 3.46 10.23 0.35
C GLU A 33 4.33 9.39 -0.56
N ALA A 34 5.65 9.51 -0.44
CA ALA A 34 6.57 8.68 -1.21
C ALA A 34 6.36 7.20 -0.90
N TYR A 35 6.18 6.87 0.37
CA TYR A 35 5.92 5.51 0.79
C TYR A 35 4.58 4.99 0.24
N VAL A 36 3.55 5.82 0.29
CA VAL A 36 2.23 5.48 -0.25
C VAL A 36 2.31 5.17 -1.74
N LYS A 37 3.05 5.97 -2.51
CA LYS A 37 3.23 5.72 -3.94
C LYS A 37 3.87 4.36 -4.20
N SER A 38 4.91 4.02 -3.43
CA SER A 38 5.58 2.72 -3.53
C SER A 38 4.61 1.58 -3.21
N MET A 39 3.80 1.74 -2.16
CA MET A 39 2.83 0.74 -1.77
C MET A 39 1.72 0.57 -2.80
N GLN A 40 1.29 1.65 -3.42
CA GLN A 40 0.27 1.59 -4.48
C GLN A 40 0.77 0.79 -5.68
N VAL A 41 2.02 0.99 -6.08
CA VAL A 41 2.63 0.22 -7.16
C VAL A 41 2.67 -1.27 -6.79
N LYS A 42 3.08 -1.57 -5.56
CA LYS A 42 3.13 -2.94 -5.07
C LYS A 42 1.76 -3.60 -5.08
N VAL A 43 0.74 -2.90 -4.58
CA VAL A 43 -0.64 -3.41 -4.57
C VAL A 43 -1.12 -3.69 -5.99
N GLN A 44 -0.84 -2.80 -6.93
CA GLN A 44 -1.21 -3.00 -8.33
C GLN A 44 -0.52 -4.21 -8.94
N GLN A 45 0.75 -4.43 -8.63
CA GLN A 45 1.49 -5.60 -9.10
C GLN A 45 0.89 -6.90 -8.58
N ILE A 46 0.52 -6.91 -7.30
CA ILE A 46 -0.12 -8.08 -6.69
C ILE A 46 -1.48 -8.34 -7.34
N LEU A 47 -2.26 -7.29 -7.56
CA LEU A 47 -3.57 -7.41 -8.21
C LEU A 47 -3.44 -7.97 -9.61
N LYS A 48 -2.46 -7.50 -10.40
CA LYS A 48 -2.21 -8.02 -11.75
C LYS A 48 -1.84 -9.50 -11.70
N ALA A 49 -1.04 -9.90 -10.71
CA ALA A 49 -0.67 -11.30 -10.54
C ALA A 49 -1.90 -12.17 -10.23
N ILE A 50 -2.80 -11.67 -9.38
CA ILE A 50 -4.05 -12.37 -9.06
C ILE A 50 -4.90 -12.55 -10.31
N LEU A 51 -5.03 -11.49 -11.11
CA LEU A 51 -5.84 -11.53 -12.33
C LEU A 51 -5.26 -12.48 -13.39
N ARG A 52 -3.94 -12.64 -13.43
CA ARG A 52 -3.30 -13.57 -14.34
C ARG A 52 -3.58 -15.03 -13.99
N VAL A 53 -3.75 -15.33 -12.71
CA VAL A 53 -4.02 -16.68 -12.25
C VAL A 53 -5.44 -17.12 -12.59
N HIS A 54 -6.32 -16.17 -12.77
CA HIS A 54 -7.69 -16.41 -13.16
C HIS A 54 -7.88 -16.28 -14.66
#